data_373ed62ad12556cb1c1c900b1c04a610
#
_entry.id   373ed62ad12556cb1c1c900b1c04a610
#
_cell.length_a   1.000
_cell.length_b   1.000
_cell.length_c   1.000
_cell.angle_alpha   90.00
_cell.angle_beta   90.00
_cell.angle_gamma   90.00
#
_symmetry.space_group_name_H-M   'P 1'
#
loop_
_entity.id
_entity.type
_entity.pdbx_description
1 polymer ?
#
loop_
_entity_poly.entity_id
_entity_poly.type
_entity_poly.pdbx_seq_one_letter_code
_entity_poly.pdbx_strand_id
1 'polypeptide(L)'
;MTSIANHLCKLSRTRRVLHTLNKRLFCADGIQYKAKVPQRLIHRHDFERFLTLYDNFLLDCDGVLWQTDHVTPLGGISQTIELLHSLNKRLVYVTNNSMHGRSMYVEKFKKYGFEAAIENIFGVAYAAAVYLKKVSKVTKKVYVLGSKGMVEEMDLLNIDHFGYGPDPDKPSWDPGELLKMEFSDDVGSVLIGFDEFFSYNKIFKAASYLTDNSCLYVATNNIESGVLIAPNRRQPLTACLVTAVTAASKREPVVLGKPNTLLFDCIVEQYPTLVKNRTVFIGDSLKADVAFANNVGIDSALVLTGSTTLEMLKAMPHFQPTYILDSLADLCK
;
A
#
# COMPACT_ATOMS: atom_id res chain seq x y z
N MET A 1 -32.60 25.00 2.35
CA MET A 1 -32.97 23.60 2.09
C MET A 1 -31.97 22.87 1.18
N THR A 2 -31.00 23.53 0.53
CA THR A 2 -29.99 22.95 -0.37
C THR A 2 -28.76 22.32 0.34
N SER A 3 -28.47 22.68 1.59
CA SER A 3 -27.32 22.17 2.35
C SER A 3 -27.52 20.75 2.92
N ILE A 4 -28.73 20.40 3.33
CA ILE A 4 -29.07 19.10 3.95
C ILE A 4 -29.14 18.00 2.89
N ALA A 5 -29.64 18.31 1.69
CA ALA A 5 -29.69 17.35 0.57
C ALA A 5 -28.30 16.92 0.08
N ASN A 6 -27.33 17.83 0.06
CA ASN A 6 -25.94 17.51 -0.30
C ASN A 6 -25.23 16.67 0.77
N HIS A 7 -25.58 16.83 2.04
CA HIS A 7 -25.02 16.03 3.13
C HIS A 7 -25.59 14.60 3.14
N LEU A 8 -26.89 14.44 2.86
CA LEU A 8 -27.55 13.14 2.76
C LEU A 8 -27.11 12.35 1.51
N CYS A 9 -26.82 13.03 0.40
CA CYS A 9 -26.29 12.41 -0.81
C CYS A 9 -24.86 11.88 -0.59
N LYS A 10 -24.00 12.60 0.15
CA LYS A 10 -22.66 12.11 0.56
C LYS A 10 -22.77 10.89 1.48
N LEU A 11 -23.69 10.89 2.44
CA LEU A 11 -23.91 9.77 3.36
C LEU A 11 -24.45 8.50 2.66
N SER A 12 -25.26 8.63 1.63
CA SER A 12 -25.77 7.48 0.85
C SER A 12 -24.69 6.85 -0.03
N ARG A 13 -23.77 7.65 -0.59
CA ARG A 13 -22.61 7.16 -1.34
C ARG A 13 -21.61 6.43 -0.42
N THR A 14 -21.36 6.97 0.78
CA THR A 14 -20.51 6.34 1.79
C THR A 14 -21.07 4.98 2.24
N ARG A 15 -22.39 4.83 2.40
CA ARG A 15 -23.03 3.54 2.72
C ARG A 15 -22.89 2.52 1.59
N ARG A 16 -22.97 2.91 0.32
CA ARG A 16 -22.74 2.00 -0.83
C ARG A 16 -21.30 1.51 -0.90
N VAL A 17 -20.33 2.40 -0.69
CA VAL A 17 -18.90 2.05 -0.65
C VAL A 17 -18.62 1.09 0.52
N LEU A 18 -19.16 1.36 1.72
CA LEU A 18 -19.02 0.50 2.91
C LEU A 18 -19.63 -0.90 2.70
N HIS A 19 -20.79 -1.01 2.05
CA HIS A 19 -21.42 -2.30 1.77
C HIS A 19 -20.66 -3.09 0.71
N THR A 20 -20.03 -2.43 -0.25
CA THR A 20 -19.18 -3.03 -1.28
C THR A 20 -17.83 -3.46 -0.71
N LEU A 21 -17.22 -2.66 0.18
CA LEU A 21 -15.98 -2.98 0.89
C LEU A 21 -16.13 -4.24 1.77
N ASN A 22 -17.19 -4.32 2.58
CA ASN A 22 -17.44 -5.51 3.41
C ASN A 22 -17.69 -6.77 2.58
N LYS A 23 -18.30 -6.69 1.40
CA LYS A 23 -18.48 -7.85 0.51
C LYS A 23 -17.22 -8.26 -0.24
N ARG A 24 -16.32 -7.31 -0.57
CA ARG A 24 -15.09 -7.59 -1.33
C ARG A 24 -13.94 -8.11 -0.48
N LEU A 25 -13.87 -7.73 0.80
CA LEU A 25 -12.87 -8.24 1.74
C LEU A 25 -13.04 -9.76 2.03
N PHE A 26 -14.21 -10.34 1.72
CA PHE A 26 -14.52 -11.76 1.98
C PHE A 26 -14.66 -12.62 0.72
N CYS A 27 -14.48 -12.08 -0.50
CA CYS A 27 -14.61 -12.85 -1.74
C CYS A 27 -13.25 -12.96 -2.46
N ALA A 28 -12.41 -13.87 -1.99
CA ALA A 28 -11.20 -14.29 -2.70
C ALA A 28 -11.46 -15.41 -3.73
N ASP A 29 -12.70 -15.88 -3.91
CA ASP A 29 -13.06 -16.98 -4.80
C ASP A 29 -13.86 -16.51 -6.00
N GLY A 30 -13.30 -16.66 -7.21
CA GLY A 30 -14.09 -16.73 -8.43
C GLY A 30 -13.89 -15.68 -9.51
N ILE A 31 -12.83 -14.88 -9.53
CA ILE A 31 -12.54 -14.05 -10.72
C ILE A 31 -11.82 -14.89 -11.76
N GLN A 32 -12.55 -15.31 -12.80
CA GLN A 32 -11.95 -15.93 -14.00
C GLN A 32 -11.18 -14.86 -14.78
N TYR A 33 -9.87 -14.84 -14.64
CA TYR A 33 -8.98 -14.03 -15.47
C TYR A 33 -8.97 -14.62 -16.89
N LYS A 34 -9.43 -13.84 -17.88
CA LYS A 34 -9.13 -14.18 -19.28
C LYS A 34 -7.61 -14.03 -19.45
N ALA A 35 -6.95 -15.12 -19.76
CA ALA A 35 -5.52 -15.12 -20.07
C ALA A 35 -5.28 -14.24 -21.31
N LYS A 36 -4.90 -12.96 -21.07
CA LYS A 36 -4.39 -12.09 -22.13
C LYS A 36 -2.89 -12.39 -22.24
N VAL A 37 -2.39 -12.56 -23.45
CA VAL A 37 -0.93 -12.61 -23.68
C VAL A 37 -0.43 -11.16 -23.49
N PRO A 38 0.53 -10.91 -22.57
CA PRO A 38 1.03 -9.56 -22.36
C PRO A 38 1.66 -8.99 -23.62
N GLN A 39 1.35 -7.75 -23.96
CA GLN A 39 2.02 -7.04 -25.04
C GLN A 39 3.31 -6.42 -24.50
N ARG A 40 4.46 -6.82 -25.04
CA ARG A 40 5.72 -6.13 -24.76
C ARG A 40 5.81 -4.88 -25.62
N LEU A 41 6.02 -3.74 -24.98
CA LEU A 41 6.25 -2.47 -25.66
C LEU A 41 7.75 -2.33 -25.91
N ILE A 42 8.14 -2.20 -27.19
CA ILE A 42 9.54 -2.19 -27.61
C ILE A 42 9.85 -0.99 -28.50
N HIS A 43 8.94 -0.67 -29.39
CA HIS A 43 9.16 0.34 -30.43
C HIS A 43 8.50 1.67 -30.04
N ARG A 44 9.02 2.76 -30.60
CA ARG A 44 8.49 4.11 -30.37
C ARG A 44 6.97 4.21 -30.56
N HIS A 45 6.45 3.64 -31.63
CA HIS A 45 5.00 3.66 -31.92
C HIS A 45 4.16 2.92 -30.86
N ASP A 46 4.74 1.90 -30.17
CA ASP A 46 4.07 1.21 -29.05
C ASP A 46 3.88 2.19 -27.88
N PHE A 47 4.94 2.96 -27.56
CA PHE A 47 4.91 3.94 -26.47
C PHE A 47 3.97 5.10 -26.78
N GLU A 48 4.04 5.65 -28.02
CA GLU A 48 3.14 6.71 -28.48
C GLU A 48 1.67 6.27 -28.37
N ARG A 49 1.36 5.06 -28.84
CA ARG A 49 0.02 4.46 -28.72
C ARG A 49 -0.38 4.30 -27.26
N PHE A 50 0.48 3.73 -26.42
CA PHE A 50 0.23 3.52 -24.98
C PHE A 50 -0.10 4.85 -24.30
N LEU A 51 0.64 5.91 -24.57
CA LEU A 51 0.41 7.25 -24.04
C LEU A 51 -0.96 7.83 -24.47
N THR A 52 -1.48 7.49 -25.66
CA THR A 52 -2.81 7.94 -26.09
C THR A 52 -3.96 7.16 -25.47
N LEU A 53 -3.74 5.91 -25.04
CA LEU A 53 -4.77 5.04 -24.47
C LEU A 53 -5.19 5.46 -23.07
N TYR A 54 -4.29 6.06 -22.28
CA TYR A 54 -4.50 6.32 -20.86
C TYR A 54 -4.38 7.79 -20.51
N ASP A 55 -5.27 8.25 -19.62
CA ASP A 55 -5.26 9.61 -19.06
C ASP A 55 -4.73 9.60 -17.61
N ASN A 56 -4.89 8.45 -16.92
CA ASN A 56 -4.50 8.30 -15.53
C ASN A 56 -3.41 7.22 -15.42
N PHE A 57 -2.28 7.58 -14.87
CA PHE A 57 -1.12 6.75 -14.61
C PHE A 57 -0.96 6.56 -13.10
N LEU A 58 -1.27 5.37 -12.62
CA LEU A 58 -1.03 4.98 -11.25
C LEU A 58 0.34 4.29 -11.21
N LEU A 59 1.27 4.87 -10.47
CA LEU A 59 2.66 4.45 -10.45
C LEU A 59 3.00 3.84 -9.09
N ASP A 60 3.51 2.61 -9.06
CA ASP A 60 4.24 2.16 -7.89
C ASP A 60 5.53 2.98 -7.72
N CYS A 61 6.14 2.90 -6.55
CA CYS A 61 7.31 3.68 -6.23
C CYS A 61 8.59 2.84 -6.26
N ASP A 62 8.65 1.81 -5.41
CA ASP A 62 9.83 0.95 -5.26
C ASP A 62 9.94 0.01 -6.47
N GLY A 63 11.10 -0.03 -7.13
CA GLY A 63 11.28 -0.77 -8.37
C GLY A 63 10.76 -0.09 -9.63
N VAL A 64 10.08 1.08 -9.52
CA VAL A 64 9.51 1.85 -10.63
C VAL A 64 10.13 3.24 -10.76
N LEU A 65 10.20 3.99 -9.66
CA LEU A 65 10.79 5.34 -9.60
C LEU A 65 12.22 5.31 -9.09
N TRP A 66 12.51 4.38 -8.20
CA TRP A 66 13.83 4.08 -7.65
C TRP A 66 13.98 2.57 -7.51
N GLN A 67 15.19 2.13 -7.25
CA GLN A 67 15.48 0.70 -7.09
C GLN A 67 14.80 0.11 -5.84
N THR A 68 14.76 -1.21 -5.76
CA THR A 68 14.20 -1.95 -4.61
C THR A 68 14.99 -1.77 -3.31
N ASP A 69 16.12 -1.08 -3.35
CA ASP A 69 16.89 -0.64 -2.18
C ASP A 69 16.24 0.57 -1.47
N HIS A 70 15.15 1.09 -2.01
CA HIS A 70 14.39 2.24 -1.53
C HIS A 70 15.15 3.59 -1.55
N VAL A 71 16.35 3.64 -2.12
CA VAL A 71 17.24 4.82 -2.06
C VAL A 71 17.73 5.30 -3.42
N THR A 72 18.14 4.37 -4.31
CA THR A 72 18.78 4.71 -5.57
C THR A 72 17.76 5.07 -6.65
N PRO A 73 17.71 6.32 -7.16
CA PRO A 73 16.77 6.68 -8.22
C PRO A 73 17.09 5.92 -9.52
N LEU A 74 16.07 5.54 -10.27
CA LEU A 74 16.22 4.97 -11.60
C LEU A 74 16.45 6.09 -12.63
N GLY A 75 17.33 5.81 -13.61
CA GLY A 75 17.66 6.78 -14.65
C GLY A 75 16.46 7.08 -15.56
N GLY A 76 16.30 8.35 -15.97
CA GLY A 76 15.27 8.78 -16.92
C GLY A 76 13.87 9.01 -16.33
N ILE A 77 13.68 8.78 -15.03
CA ILE A 77 12.37 8.89 -14.39
C ILE A 77 11.89 10.34 -14.33
N SER A 78 12.76 11.29 -13.96
CA SER A 78 12.39 12.70 -13.90
C SER A 78 11.88 13.19 -15.26
N GLN A 79 12.58 12.86 -16.34
CA GLN A 79 12.19 13.21 -17.71
C GLN A 79 10.85 12.56 -18.08
N THR A 80 10.61 11.32 -17.66
CA THR A 80 9.34 10.64 -17.93
C THR A 80 8.17 11.27 -17.18
N ILE A 81 8.37 11.67 -15.93
CA ILE A 81 7.36 12.41 -15.16
C ILE A 81 7.05 13.76 -15.84
N GLU A 82 8.08 14.51 -16.28
CA GLU A 82 7.91 15.75 -17.03
C GLU A 82 7.14 15.55 -18.35
N LEU A 83 7.46 14.50 -19.11
CA LEU A 83 6.74 14.14 -20.32
C LEU A 83 5.26 13.88 -20.03
N LEU A 84 4.96 13.04 -19.03
CA LEU A 84 3.58 12.73 -18.66
C LEU A 84 2.80 13.97 -18.23
N HIS A 85 3.43 14.88 -17.49
CA HIS A 85 2.83 16.18 -17.13
C HIS A 85 2.59 17.06 -18.37
N SER A 86 3.56 17.14 -19.30
CA SER A 86 3.41 17.91 -20.54
C SER A 86 2.26 17.41 -21.43
N LEU A 87 1.97 16.11 -21.34
CA LEU A 87 0.84 15.46 -22.00
C LEU A 87 -0.47 15.55 -21.20
N ASN A 88 -0.51 16.35 -20.13
CA ASN A 88 -1.67 16.49 -19.22
C ASN A 88 -2.17 15.17 -18.65
N LYS A 89 -1.28 14.20 -18.38
CA LYS A 89 -1.63 12.95 -17.72
C LYS A 89 -1.77 13.17 -16.22
N ARG A 90 -2.77 12.51 -15.61
CA ARG A 90 -2.88 12.47 -14.16
C ARG A 90 -1.93 11.40 -13.61
N LEU A 91 -1.02 11.82 -12.75
CA LEU A 91 -0.09 10.94 -12.04
C LEU A 91 -0.56 10.71 -10.62
N VAL A 92 -0.60 9.46 -10.21
CA VAL A 92 -0.95 9.02 -8.85
C VAL A 92 0.09 8.01 -8.39
N TYR A 93 0.73 8.28 -7.27
CA TYR A 93 1.78 7.44 -6.71
C TYR A 93 1.20 6.50 -5.65
N VAL A 94 1.39 5.18 -5.82
CA VAL A 94 0.69 4.17 -5.01
C VAL A 94 1.68 3.15 -4.46
N THR A 95 1.92 3.16 -3.16
CA THR A 95 2.97 2.33 -2.55
C THR A 95 2.50 1.50 -1.36
N ASN A 96 3.02 0.27 -1.24
CA ASN A 96 2.85 -0.61 -0.09
C ASN A 96 3.85 -0.31 1.05
N ASN A 97 4.81 0.58 0.81
CA ASN A 97 5.80 0.91 1.81
C ASN A 97 5.18 1.80 2.91
N SER A 98 5.16 1.28 4.13
CA SER A 98 4.60 1.96 5.30
C SER A 98 5.64 2.74 6.12
N MET A 99 6.92 2.75 5.72
CA MET A 99 7.97 3.47 6.44
C MET A 99 7.80 4.99 6.37
N HIS A 100 7.25 5.49 5.26
CA HIS A 100 7.10 6.91 4.98
C HIS A 100 5.63 7.33 4.94
N GLY A 101 5.31 8.46 5.58
CA GLY A 101 4.07 9.21 5.35
C GLY A 101 4.13 10.00 4.04
N ARG A 102 3.00 10.54 3.60
CA ARG A 102 2.91 11.28 2.32
C ARG A 102 3.81 12.51 2.27
N SER A 103 3.96 13.22 3.40
CA SER A 103 4.88 14.36 3.53
C SER A 103 6.33 13.99 3.22
N MET A 104 6.79 12.84 3.72
CA MET A 104 8.13 12.33 3.49
C MET A 104 8.35 11.94 2.02
N TYR A 105 7.30 11.43 1.34
CA TYR A 105 7.36 11.15 -0.10
C TYR A 105 7.48 12.44 -0.93
N VAL A 106 6.79 13.52 -0.58
CA VAL A 106 6.95 14.82 -1.25
C VAL A 106 8.41 15.27 -1.24
N GLU A 107 9.05 15.20 -0.06
CA GLU A 107 10.47 15.56 0.07
C GLU A 107 11.39 14.61 -0.72
N LYS A 108 11.08 13.32 -0.71
CA LYS A 108 11.84 12.31 -1.47
C LYS A 108 11.76 12.55 -2.97
N PHE A 109 10.57 12.85 -3.50
CA PHE A 109 10.38 13.14 -4.92
C PHE A 109 11.16 14.38 -5.34
N LYS A 110 11.09 15.45 -4.55
CA LYS A 110 11.86 16.68 -4.78
C LYS A 110 13.37 16.40 -4.81
N LYS A 111 13.87 15.55 -3.90
CA LYS A 111 15.27 15.12 -3.89
C LYS A 111 15.67 14.39 -5.18
N TYR A 112 14.73 13.68 -5.81
CA TYR A 112 14.97 12.92 -7.05
C TYR A 112 14.64 13.70 -8.32
N GLY A 113 14.36 15.01 -8.19
CA GLY A 113 14.25 15.94 -9.32
C GLY A 113 12.87 15.98 -9.97
N PHE A 114 11.81 15.58 -9.25
CA PHE A 114 10.43 15.82 -9.68
C PHE A 114 9.52 16.17 -8.51
N GLU A 115 8.41 16.81 -8.82
CA GLU A 115 7.45 17.27 -7.82
C GLU A 115 6.15 16.45 -7.90
N ALA A 116 5.55 16.20 -6.74
CA ALA A 116 4.23 15.62 -6.65
C ALA A 116 3.45 16.32 -5.53
N ALA A 117 2.21 16.66 -5.80
CA ALA A 117 1.31 17.14 -4.77
C ALA A 117 0.98 16.01 -3.79
N ILE A 118 0.86 16.33 -2.51
CA ILE A 118 0.58 15.35 -1.46
C ILE A 118 -0.72 14.57 -1.73
N GLU A 119 -1.70 15.20 -2.40
CA GLU A 119 -2.99 14.62 -2.78
C GLU A 119 -2.85 13.52 -3.83
N ASN A 120 -1.73 13.48 -4.56
CA ASN A 120 -1.44 12.45 -5.56
C ASN A 120 -0.73 11.23 -4.98
N ILE A 121 -0.41 11.23 -3.67
CA ILE A 121 0.36 10.17 -3.02
C ILE A 121 -0.57 9.31 -2.16
N PHE A 122 -0.63 8.03 -2.46
CA PHE A 122 -1.46 7.04 -1.79
C PHE A 122 -0.58 5.91 -1.26
N GLY A 123 0.03 6.16 -0.09
CA GLY A 123 0.78 5.15 0.65
C GLY A 123 -0.14 4.32 1.54
N VAL A 124 0.29 3.10 1.84
CA VAL A 124 -0.49 2.21 2.72
C VAL A 124 -0.58 2.73 4.16
N ALA A 125 0.36 3.58 4.61
CA ALA A 125 0.27 4.30 5.89
C ALA A 125 -0.98 5.20 5.93
N TYR A 126 -1.20 6.02 4.88
CA TYR A 126 -2.40 6.83 4.72
C TYR A 126 -3.67 5.98 4.62
N ALA A 127 -3.65 4.91 3.81
CA ALA A 127 -4.79 4.02 3.67
C ALA A 127 -5.17 3.36 5.00
N ALA A 128 -4.19 3.03 5.86
CA ALA A 128 -4.44 2.51 7.20
C ALA A 128 -5.15 3.52 8.10
N ALA A 129 -4.71 4.76 8.11
CA ALA A 129 -5.36 5.83 8.86
C ALA A 129 -6.81 6.08 8.35
N VAL A 130 -7.01 6.11 7.04
CA VAL A 130 -8.35 6.21 6.43
C VAL A 130 -9.24 5.03 6.81
N TYR A 131 -8.71 3.80 6.76
CA TYR A 131 -9.46 2.60 7.15
C TYR A 131 -9.91 2.68 8.61
N LEU A 132 -9.00 2.98 9.52
CA LEU A 132 -9.30 3.08 10.95
C LEU A 132 -10.35 4.17 11.23
N LYS A 133 -10.21 5.35 10.64
CA LYS A 133 -11.08 6.49 10.89
C LYS A 133 -12.43 6.40 10.20
N LYS A 134 -12.44 6.09 8.89
CA LYS A 134 -13.65 6.20 8.06
C LYS A 134 -14.38 4.88 7.86
N VAL A 135 -13.65 3.76 7.77
CA VAL A 135 -14.23 2.44 7.46
C VAL A 135 -14.61 1.70 8.73
N SER A 136 -13.64 1.41 9.59
CA SER A 136 -13.87 0.68 10.83
C SER A 136 -14.37 1.56 11.99
N LYS A 137 -14.21 2.90 11.85
CA LYS A 137 -14.68 3.89 12.82
C LYS A 137 -14.17 3.60 14.24
N VAL A 138 -12.91 3.26 14.37
CA VAL A 138 -12.27 3.05 15.66
C VAL A 138 -12.34 4.35 16.46
N THR A 139 -12.89 4.29 17.68
CA THR A 139 -13.01 5.41 18.62
C THR A 139 -12.04 5.30 19.79
N LYS A 140 -11.51 4.12 20.03
CA LYS A 140 -10.52 3.79 21.04
C LYS A 140 -9.10 3.95 20.49
N LYS A 141 -8.10 3.86 21.36
CA LYS A 141 -6.68 3.96 20.99
C LYS A 141 -6.25 2.87 20.03
N VAL A 142 -5.28 3.19 19.20
CA VAL A 142 -4.62 2.24 18.28
C VAL A 142 -3.23 1.91 18.82
N TYR A 143 -2.98 0.63 19.10
CA TYR A 143 -1.61 0.17 19.39
C TYR A 143 -0.87 -0.05 18.08
N VAL A 144 0.22 0.69 17.87
CA VAL A 144 0.97 0.75 16.61
C VAL A 144 2.31 0.04 16.73
N LEU A 145 2.49 -1.00 15.94
CA LEU A 145 3.79 -1.57 15.60
C LEU A 145 4.13 -1.02 14.22
N GLY A 146 4.83 0.10 14.17
CA GLY A 146 5.00 0.80 12.90
C GLY A 146 6.03 1.91 12.94
N SER A 147 6.08 2.64 11.84
CA SER A 147 7.03 3.70 11.57
C SER A 147 6.51 5.09 11.92
N LYS A 148 7.41 6.06 11.88
CA LYS A 148 7.06 7.49 12.00
C LYS A 148 6.03 7.91 10.95
N GLY A 149 6.15 7.45 9.70
CA GLY A 149 5.20 7.78 8.64
C GLY A 149 3.78 7.31 8.92
N MET A 150 3.60 6.19 9.63
CA MET A 150 2.28 5.71 10.02
C MET A 150 1.64 6.59 11.09
N VAL A 151 2.40 7.01 12.10
CA VAL A 151 1.86 7.87 13.16
C VAL A 151 1.56 9.27 12.66
N GLU A 152 2.37 9.83 11.76
CA GLU A 152 2.08 11.12 11.10
C GLU A 152 0.75 11.11 10.36
N GLU A 153 0.42 10.04 9.63
CA GLU A 153 -0.86 9.92 8.93
C GLU A 153 -2.05 9.73 9.89
N MET A 154 -1.84 9.09 11.03
CA MET A 154 -2.86 8.99 12.08
C MET A 154 -3.10 10.33 12.79
N ASP A 155 -2.05 11.08 13.09
CA ASP A 155 -2.13 12.43 13.65
C ASP A 155 -2.96 13.36 12.76
N LEU A 156 -2.72 13.34 11.45
CA LEU A 156 -3.46 14.15 10.47
C LEU A 156 -4.98 13.85 10.48
N LEU A 157 -5.38 12.64 10.88
CA LEU A 157 -6.79 12.25 10.99
C LEU A 157 -7.31 12.26 12.42
N ASN A 158 -6.54 12.77 13.39
CA ASN A 158 -6.88 12.79 14.81
C ASN A 158 -7.30 11.40 15.31
N ILE A 159 -6.44 10.40 15.10
CA ILE A 159 -6.58 9.05 15.62
C ILE A 159 -5.65 8.93 16.84
N ASP A 160 -6.22 8.64 18.00
CA ASP A 160 -5.44 8.41 19.22
C ASP A 160 -4.65 7.09 19.10
N HIS A 161 -3.34 7.15 19.33
CA HIS A 161 -2.45 6.02 19.13
C HIS A 161 -1.26 6.03 20.08
N PHE A 162 -0.60 4.89 20.25
CA PHE A 162 0.62 4.71 21.04
C PHE A 162 1.40 3.47 20.56
N GLY A 163 2.62 3.25 21.05
CA GLY A 163 3.43 2.07 20.74
C GLY A 163 4.51 2.28 19.68
N TYR A 164 4.53 3.44 18.99
CA TYR A 164 5.62 3.80 18.09
C TYR A 164 6.94 4.02 18.87
N GLY A 165 8.05 3.63 18.26
CA GLY A 165 9.39 3.73 18.85
C GLY A 165 9.76 2.51 19.71
N PRO A 166 10.85 2.60 20.49
CA PRO A 166 11.27 1.53 21.39
C PRO A 166 10.21 1.23 22.45
N ASP A 167 10.04 -0.04 22.80
CA ASP A 167 9.17 -0.42 23.91
C ASP A 167 9.79 0.08 25.23
N PRO A 168 9.01 0.74 26.12
CA PRO A 168 9.54 1.29 27.37
C PRO A 168 9.89 0.23 28.41
N ASP A 169 9.29 -0.98 28.32
CA ASP A 169 9.53 -2.03 29.28
C ASP A 169 10.82 -2.79 28.96
N LYS A 170 11.51 -3.25 30.00
CA LYS A 170 12.69 -4.10 29.82
C LYS A 170 12.29 -5.42 29.15
N PRO A 171 13.07 -5.89 28.18
CA PRO A 171 12.81 -7.21 27.58
C PRO A 171 12.81 -8.30 28.63
N SER A 172 11.76 -9.11 28.67
CA SER A 172 11.65 -10.26 29.55
C SER A 172 10.92 -11.41 28.85
N TRP A 173 11.31 -12.63 29.20
CA TRP A 173 10.60 -13.86 28.86
C TRP A 173 9.95 -14.50 30.09
N ASP A 174 10.23 -13.97 31.28
CA ASP A 174 9.71 -14.48 32.54
C ASP A 174 8.22 -14.13 32.68
N PRO A 175 7.33 -15.12 32.85
CA PRO A 175 5.90 -14.86 32.98
C PRO A 175 5.54 -13.94 34.14
N GLY A 176 6.30 -14.00 35.27
CA GLY A 176 6.06 -13.12 36.42
C GLY A 176 6.38 -11.66 36.13
N GLU A 177 7.38 -11.39 35.29
CA GLU A 177 7.68 -10.02 34.83
C GLU A 177 6.69 -9.57 33.75
N LEU A 178 6.31 -10.44 32.82
CA LEU A 178 5.32 -10.13 31.80
C LEU A 178 3.96 -9.76 32.41
N LEU A 179 3.53 -10.43 33.48
CA LEU A 179 2.28 -10.13 34.18
C LEU A 179 2.28 -8.81 34.94
N LYS A 180 3.45 -8.20 35.17
CA LYS A 180 3.58 -6.86 35.79
C LYS A 180 3.52 -5.72 34.78
N MET A 181 3.60 -6.03 33.45
CA MET A 181 3.53 -5.00 32.42
C MET A 181 2.17 -4.32 32.44
N GLU A 182 2.18 -2.99 32.35
CA GLU A 182 0.95 -2.21 32.27
C GLU A 182 0.36 -2.24 30.87
N PHE A 183 -0.95 -2.39 30.79
CA PHE A 183 -1.71 -2.37 29.57
C PHE A 183 -2.72 -1.24 29.58
N SER A 184 -2.91 -0.60 28.42
CA SER A 184 -4.00 0.36 28.25
C SER A 184 -5.32 -0.36 28.12
N ASP A 185 -6.33 0.03 28.90
CA ASP A 185 -7.67 -0.60 28.90
C ASP A 185 -8.51 -0.16 27.68
N ASP A 186 -8.11 0.91 27.00
CA ASP A 186 -8.89 1.52 25.91
C ASP A 186 -8.24 1.31 24.54
N VAL A 187 -7.94 0.06 24.19
CA VAL A 187 -7.37 -0.31 22.88
C VAL A 187 -8.43 -0.91 21.99
N GLY A 188 -8.67 -0.28 20.84
CA GLY A 188 -9.67 -0.72 19.86
C GLY A 188 -9.06 -1.38 18.61
N SER A 189 -7.76 -1.21 18.41
CA SER A 189 -7.07 -1.81 17.25
C SER A 189 -5.58 -2.02 17.52
N VAL A 190 -5.04 -3.09 16.94
CA VAL A 190 -3.60 -3.31 16.73
C VAL A 190 -3.32 -3.09 15.25
N LEU A 191 -2.47 -2.10 14.94
CA LEU A 191 -2.03 -1.81 13.58
C LEU A 191 -0.55 -2.18 13.41
N ILE A 192 -0.26 -3.01 12.40
CA ILE A 192 1.11 -3.44 12.10
C ILE A 192 1.53 -2.95 10.71
N GLY A 193 2.67 -2.27 10.69
CA GLY A 193 3.44 -1.94 9.49
C GLY A 193 4.90 -2.33 9.66
N PHE A 194 5.79 -1.66 8.93
CA PHE A 194 7.21 -1.78 9.17
C PHE A 194 7.58 -1.07 10.47
N ASP A 195 8.23 -1.78 11.38
CA ASP A 195 8.66 -1.26 12.69
C ASP A 195 10.13 -1.64 12.92
N GLU A 196 11.03 -0.66 12.90
CA GLU A 196 12.46 -0.85 13.17
C GLU A 196 12.77 -1.18 14.65
N PHE A 197 11.81 -0.90 15.54
CA PHE A 197 11.89 -1.18 16.98
C PHE A 197 11.13 -2.43 17.39
N PHE A 198 10.82 -3.32 16.43
CA PHE A 198 10.08 -4.55 16.67
C PHE A 198 10.79 -5.44 17.70
N SER A 199 10.06 -5.87 18.72
CA SER A 199 10.63 -6.59 19.88
C SER A 199 9.69 -7.65 20.42
N TYR A 200 10.24 -8.54 21.28
CA TYR A 200 9.43 -9.56 21.98
C TYR A 200 8.30 -8.93 22.80
N ASN A 201 8.57 -7.85 23.53
CA ASN A 201 7.55 -7.15 24.31
C ASN A 201 6.42 -6.62 23.43
N LYS A 202 6.74 -6.07 22.25
CA LYS A 202 5.74 -5.59 21.30
C LYS A 202 4.86 -6.72 20.77
N ILE A 203 5.45 -7.90 20.48
CA ILE A 203 4.68 -9.10 20.10
C ILE A 203 3.74 -9.50 21.24
N PHE A 204 4.27 -9.57 22.47
CA PHE A 204 3.50 -9.94 23.66
C PHE A 204 2.32 -8.98 23.88
N LYS A 205 2.56 -7.66 23.84
CA LYS A 205 1.52 -6.63 24.02
C LYS A 205 0.46 -6.71 22.90
N ALA A 206 0.89 -6.81 21.65
CA ALA A 206 -0.03 -6.94 20.52
C ALA A 206 -0.91 -8.18 20.63
N ALA A 207 -0.31 -9.34 20.92
CA ALA A 207 -1.04 -10.57 21.09
C ALA A 207 -2.01 -10.51 22.29
N SER A 208 -1.63 -9.84 23.37
CA SER A 208 -2.47 -9.64 24.55
C SER A 208 -3.68 -8.75 24.25
N TYR A 209 -3.52 -7.62 23.56
CA TYR A 209 -4.66 -6.80 23.11
C TYR A 209 -5.59 -7.57 22.19
N LEU A 210 -5.04 -8.43 21.33
CA LEU A 210 -5.82 -9.24 20.39
C LEU A 210 -6.55 -10.44 21.04
N THR A 211 -6.40 -10.67 22.35
CA THR A 211 -7.27 -11.63 23.08
C THR A 211 -8.71 -11.14 23.15
N ASP A 212 -8.92 -9.83 23.13
CA ASP A 212 -10.25 -9.24 22.93
C ASP A 212 -10.66 -9.33 21.45
N ASN A 213 -11.70 -10.13 21.18
CA ASN A 213 -12.23 -10.27 19.82
C ASN A 213 -12.80 -8.99 19.22
N SER A 214 -13.14 -8.00 20.04
CA SER A 214 -13.58 -6.68 19.58
C SER A 214 -12.43 -5.76 19.13
N CYS A 215 -11.19 -6.05 19.56
CA CYS A 215 -10.01 -5.35 19.12
C CYS A 215 -9.68 -5.73 17.67
N LEU A 216 -9.60 -4.74 16.77
CA LEU A 216 -9.29 -4.97 15.36
C LEU A 216 -7.82 -5.33 15.18
N TYR A 217 -7.54 -6.30 14.32
CA TYR A 217 -6.20 -6.62 13.87
C TYR A 217 -6.02 -6.16 12.42
N VAL A 218 -5.14 -5.19 12.20
CA VAL A 218 -4.93 -4.54 10.90
C VAL A 218 -3.45 -4.60 10.54
N ALA A 219 -3.13 -4.95 9.29
CA ALA A 219 -1.79 -4.92 8.74
C ALA A 219 -1.72 -4.06 7.48
N THR A 220 -0.65 -3.28 7.34
CA THR A 220 -0.44 -2.46 6.14
C THR A 220 -0.22 -3.32 4.90
N ASN A 221 0.61 -4.35 4.99
CA ASN A 221 0.81 -5.38 3.96
C ASN A 221 1.34 -6.67 4.60
N ASN A 222 1.33 -7.78 3.85
CA ASN A 222 1.86 -9.08 4.30
C ASN A 222 2.51 -9.89 3.17
N ILE A 223 2.87 -9.25 2.05
CA ILE A 223 3.36 -9.95 0.85
C ILE A 223 4.86 -10.17 0.91
N GLU A 224 5.59 -9.15 1.32
CA GLU A 224 7.05 -9.16 1.30
C GLU A 224 7.60 -9.48 2.69
N SER A 225 8.20 -10.67 2.82
CA SER A 225 8.83 -11.13 4.06
C SER A 225 10.27 -10.68 4.20
N GLY A 226 10.96 -10.36 3.11
CA GLY A 226 12.32 -9.85 3.15
C GLY A 226 12.96 -9.67 1.78
N VAL A 227 13.83 -8.68 1.69
CA VAL A 227 14.62 -8.35 0.50
C VAL A 227 16.09 -8.65 0.69
N LEU A 228 16.76 -9.10 -0.37
CA LEU A 228 18.19 -9.33 -0.36
C LEU A 228 18.89 -8.01 -0.70
N ILE A 229 19.51 -7.37 0.29
CA ILE A 229 20.22 -6.08 0.14
C ILE A 229 21.70 -6.25 -0.20
N ALA A 230 22.24 -7.47 -0.06
CA ALA A 230 23.56 -7.90 -0.48
C ALA A 230 23.57 -9.43 -0.60
N PRO A 231 24.58 -10.07 -1.24
CA PRO A 231 24.59 -11.52 -1.46
C PRO A 231 24.35 -12.39 -0.23
N ASN A 232 24.66 -11.91 0.96
CA ASN A 232 24.49 -12.61 2.23
C ASN A 232 23.81 -11.75 3.30
N ARG A 233 23.01 -10.76 2.91
CA ARG A 233 22.28 -9.84 3.81
C ARG A 233 20.84 -9.75 3.37
N ARG A 234 19.95 -10.26 4.20
CA ARG A 234 18.49 -10.19 3.98
C ARG A 234 17.86 -9.29 5.04
N GLN A 235 17.21 -8.23 4.58
CA GLN A 235 16.43 -7.35 5.44
C GLN A 235 15.03 -7.95 5.61
N PRO A 236 14.55 -8.18 6.85
CA PRO A 236 13.16 -8.56 7.08
C PRO A 236 12.23 -7.38 6.79
N LEU A 237 11.08 -7.65 6.20
CA LEU A 237 10.06 -6.66 5.89
C LEU A 237 8.76 -6.92 6.66
N THR A 238 7.73 -6.12 6.43
CA THR A 238 6.47 -6.09 7.20
C THR A 238 5.83 -7.47 7.41
N ALA A 239 5.85 -8.34 6.38
CA ALA A 239 5.24 -9.66 6.53
C ALA A 239 5.89 -10.54 7.60
N CYS A 240 7.19 -10.36 7.90
CA CYS A 240 7.83 -11.05 9.04
C CYS A 240 7.21 -10.64 10.37
N LEU A 241 6.97 -9.35 10.55
CA LEU A 241 6.39 -8.77 11.77
C LEU A 241 4.93 -9.21 11.93
N VAL A 242 4.17 -9.13 10.85
CA VAL A 242 2.77 -9.61 10.79
C VAL A 242 2.69 -11.09 11.15
N THR A 243 3.56 -11.92 10.55
CA THR A 243 3.60 -13.37 10.83
C THR A 243 3.87 -13.67 12.31
N ALA A 244 4.79 -12.92 12.93
CA ALA A 244 5.11 -13.11 14.35
C ALA A 244 3.91 -12.83 15.26
N VAL A 245 3.19 -11.71 15.02
CA VAL A 245 2.01 -11.35 15.81
C VAL A 245 0.83 -12.28 15.49
N THR A 246 0.63 -12.66 14.21
CA THR A 246 -0.38 -13.64 13.81
C THR A 246 -0.19 -14.98 14.53
N ALA A 247 1.05 -15.47 14.54
CA ALA A 247 1.39 -16.73 15.24
C ALA A 247 1.15 -16.65 16.76
N ALA A 248 1.49 -15.52 17.39
CA ALA A 248 1.32 -15.32 18.83
C ALA A 248 -0.16 -15.12 19.22
N SER A 249 -0.91 -14.33 18.47
CA SER A 249 -2.32 -14.03 18.76
C SER A 249 -3.31 -15.07 18.24
N LYS A 250 -2.89 -15.93 17.30
CA LYS A 250 -3.74 -16.88 16.55
C LYS A 250 -4.90 -16.20 15.82
N ARG A 251 -4.70 -14.95 15.40
CA ARG A 251 -5.66 -14.16 14.64
C ARG A 251 -5.05 -13.67 13.32
N GLU A 252 -5.88 -13.60 12.28
CA GLU A 252 -5.47 -13.05 10.98
C GLU A 252 -5.81 -11.58 10.90
N PRO A 253 -4.92 -10.73 10.32
CA PRO A 253 -5.19 -9.31 10.14
C PRO A 253 -6.08 -9.02 8.93
N VAL A 254 -6.77 -7.89 8.97
CA VAL A 254 -7.24 -7.21 7.75
C VAL A 254 -6.04 -6.56 7.10
N VAL A 255 -5.66 -7.03 5.91
CA VAL A 255 -4.54 -6.50 5.14
C VAL A 255 -5.03 -5.40 4.19
N LEU A 256 -4.37 -4.24 4.18
CA LEU A 256 -4.86 -3.06 3.47
C LEU A 256 -4.16 -2.78 2.14
N GLY A 257 -2.86 -3.10 2.05
CA GLY A 257 -2.04 -2.80 0.87
C GLY A 257 -2.34 -3.67 -0.34
N LYS A 258 -1.79 -3.29 -1.48
CA LYS A 258 -1.85 -4.09 -2.71
C LYS A 258 -1.51 -5.57 -2.43
N PRO A 259 -2.26 -6.53 -2.95
CA PRO A 259 -3.26 -6.45 -4.03
C PRO A 259 -4.69 -6.09 -3.57
N ASN A 260 -4.92 -5.74 -2.29
CA ASN A 260 -6.24 -5.29 -1.81
C ASN A 260 -6.61 -3.94 -2.41
N THR A 261 -7.91 -3.70 -2.57
CA THR A 261 -8.43 -2.58 -3.38
C THR A 261 -8.56 -1.27 -2.64
N LEU A 262 -8.33 -1.24 -1.31
CA LEU A 262 -8.55 -0.05 -0.48
C LEU A 262 -7.81 1.20 -0.99
N LEU A 263 -6.55 1.04 -1.44
CA LEU A 263 -5.80 2.15 -2.04
C LEU A 263 -6.51 2.73 -3.26
N PHE A 264 -7.11 1.88 -4.11
CA PHE A 264 -7.88 2.34 -5.25
C PHE A 264 -9.19 3.02 -4.85
N ASP A 265 -9.85 2.53 -3.80
CA ASP A 265 -11.06 3.16 -3.28
C ASP A 265 -10.74 4.58 -2.75
N CYS A 266 -9.61 4.77 -2.07
CA CYS A 266 -9.12 6.10 -1.67
C CYS A 266 -8.83 7.01 -2.89
N ILE A 267 -8.22 6.46 -3.96
CA ILE A 267 -7.94 7.19 -5.19
C ILE A 267 -9.24 7.64 -5.86
N VAL A 268 -10.24 6.76 -5.98
CA VAL A 268 -11.54 7.09 -6.58
C VAL A 268 -12.33 8.09 -5.73
N GLU A 269 -12.20 8.04 -4.40
CA GLU A 269 -12.80 9.06 -3.51
C GLU A 269 -12.20 10.45 -3.81
N GLN A 270 -10.88 10.53 -3.99
CA GLN A 270 -10.16 11.77 -4.32
C GLN A 270 -10.44 12.23 -5.76
N TYR A 271 -10.49 11.28 -6.70
CA TYR A 271 -10.65 11.53 -8.13
C TYR A 271 -11.91 10.84 -8.69
N PRO A 272 -13.13 11.33 -8.37
CA PRO A 272 -14.38 10.68 -8.76
C PRO A 272 -14.62 10.66 -10.28
N THR A 273 -13.86 11.45 -11.05
CA THR A 273 -13.88 11.48 -12.52
C THR A 273 -12.94 10.48 -13.18
N LEU A 274 -12.17 9.70 -12.37
CA LEU A 274 -11.28 8.68 -12.90
C LEU A 274 -12.06 7.59 -13.64
N VAL A 275 -11.66 7.32 -14.88
CA VAL A 275 -12.28 6.32 -15.77
C VAL A 275 -11.37 5.11 -15.88
N LYS A 276 -11.85 3.93 -15.43
CA LYS A 276 -11.03 2.71 -15.32
C LYS A 276 -10.38 2.28 -16.65
N ASN A 277 -11.13 2.30 -17.77
CA ASN A 277 -10.59 1.93 -19.09
C ASN A 277 -9.64 2.98 -19.70
N ARG A 278 -9.45 4.12 -19.02
CA ARG A 278 -8.46 5.16 -19.32
C ARG A 278 -7.39 5.25 -18.23
N THR A 279 -7.27 4.19 -17.40
CA THR A 279 -6.35 4.12 -16.28
C THR A 279 -5.44 2.90 -16.41
N VAL A 280 -4.15 3.09 -16.23
CA VAL A 280 -3.14 2.03 -16.18
C VAL A 280 -2.39 2.09 -14.85
N PHE A 281 -2.09 0.91 -14.29
CA PHE A 281 -1.19 0.77 -13.15
C PHE A 281 0.17 0.30 -13.64
N ILE A 282 1.23 1.02 -13.31
CA ILE A 282 2.61 0.65 -13.63
C ILE A 282 3.32 0.21 -12.36
N GLY A 283 3.80 -1.02 -12.33
CA GLY A 283 4.47 -1.61 -11.17
C GLY A 283 5.44 -2.70 -11.55
N ASP A 284 6.20 -3.20 -10.58
CA ASP A 284 7.26 -4.18 -10.76
C ASP A 284 6.91 -5.58 -10.19
N SER A 285 5.84 -5.67 -9.39
CA SER A 285 5.47 -6.88 -8.66
C SER A 285 4.22 -7.57 -9.24
N LEU A 286 4.35 -8.86 -9.59
CA LEU A 286 3.20 -9.65 -10.04
C LEU A 286 2.14 -9.81 -8.94
N LYS A 287 2.58 -10.11 -7.72
CA LYS A 287 1.69 -10.42 -6.60
C LYS A 287 1.06 -9.18 -5.98
N ALA A 288 1.72 -8.04 -6.04
CA ALA A 288 1.19 -6.78 -5.52
C ALA A 288 0.49 -5.99 -6.63
N ASP A 289 1.22 -5.55 -7.65
CA ASP A 289 0.79 -4.53 -8.61
C ASP A 289 -0.10 -5.08 -9.70
N VAL A 290 0.35 -6.14 -10.38
CA VAL A 290 -0.46 -6.78 -11.43
C VAL A 290 -1.74 -7.36 -10.83
N ALA A 291 -1.64 -8.02 -9.68
CA ALA A 291 -2.81 -8.52 -8.96
C ALA A 291 -3.74 -7.39 -8.51
N PHE A 292 -3.19 -6.26 -8.02
CA PHE A 292 -3.97 -5.08 -7.66
C PHE A 292 -4.75 -4.53 -8.87
N ALA A 293 -4.07 -4.29 -9.99
CA ALA A 293 -4.70 -3.80 -11.21
C ALA A 293 -5.83 -4.73 -11.68
N ASN A 294 -5.58 -6.04 -11.65
CA ASN A 294 -6.58 -7.05 -11.97
C ASN A 294 -7.79 -7.00 -11.00
N ASN A 295 -7.54 -6.89 -9.68
CA ASN A 295 -8.60 -6.85 -8.66
C ASN A 295 -9.49 -5.60 -8.79
N VAL A 296 -8.92 -4.46 -9.19
CA VAL A 296 -9.69 -3.22 -9.39
C VAL A 296 -10.27 -3.11 -10.80
N GLY A 297 -9.85 -3.96 -11.74
CA GLY A 297 -10.35 -3.99 -13.11
C GLY A 297 -9.81 -2.84 -13.98
N ILE A 298 -8.51 -2.58 -13.90
CA ILE A 298 -7.77 -1.64 -14.76
C ILE A 298 -6.64 -2.39 -15.47
N ASP A 299 -6.10 -1.81 -16.54
CA ASP A 299 -4.93 -2.36 -17.22
C ASP A 299 -3.66 -2.19 -16.36
N SER A 300 -2.69 -3.08 -16.54
CA SER A 300 -1.39 -3.04 -15.88
C SER A 300 -0.23 -3.07 -16.84
N ALA A 301 0.85 -2.38 -16.50
CA ALA A 301 2.12 -2.44 -17.18
C ALA A 301 3.21 -2.88 -16.19
N LEU A 302 3.80 -4.05 -16.43
CA LEU A 302 4.89 -4.58 -15.63
C LEU A 302 6.20 -3.97 -16.12
N VAL A 303 6.97 -3.34 -15.21
CA VAL A 303 8.36 -2.94 -15.48
C VAL A 303 9.33 -3.99 -14.94
N LEU A 304 10.45 -4.16 -15.64
CA LEU A 304 11.48 -5.17 -15.30
C LEU A 304 12.64 -4.57 -14.47
N THR A 305 12.46 -3.38 -13.92
CA THR A 305 13.46 -2.66 -13.10
C THR A 305 13.44 -3.07 -11.62
N GLY A 306 12.48 -3.90 -11.20
CA GLY A 306 12.30 -4.23 -9.80
C GLY A 306 12.29 -5.74 -9.50
N SER A 307 11.26 -6.19 -8.79
CA SER A 307 11.21 -7.52 -8.15
C SER A 307 10.90 -8.68 -9.10
N THR A 308 10.34 -8.42 -10.29
CA THR A 308 9.88 -9.47 -11.21
C THR A 308 10.81 -9.65 -12.40
N THR A 309 11.16 -10.91 -12.70
CA THR A 309 11.84 -11.30 -13.95
C THR A 309 10.87 -11.94 -14.95
N LEU A 310 11.31 -12.04 -16.22
CA LEU A 310 10.50 -12.72 -17.26
C LEU A 310 10.30 -14.21 -16.95
N GLU A 311 11.25 -14.86 -16.27
CA GLU A 311 11.15 -16.24 -15.82
C GLU A 311 10.06 -16.39 -14.75
N MET A 312 10.00 -15.45 -13.79
CA MET A 312 8.96 -15.42 -12.76
C MET A 312 7.58 -15.21 -13.38
N LEU A 313 7.47 -14.31 -14.38
CA LEU A 313 6.22 -14.10 -15.10
C LEU A 313 5.72 -15.38 -15.79
N LYS A 314 6.62 -16.13 -16.44
CA LYS A 314 6.29 -17.44 -17.05
C LYS A 314 5.86 -18.48 -16.03
N ALA A 315 6.48 -18.47 -14.85
CA ALA A 315 6.17 -19.42 -13.77
C ALA A 315 4.86 -19.11 -13.05
N MET A 316 4.32 -17.89 -13.18
CA MET A 316 3.09 -17.44 -12.52
C MET A 316 2.02 -16.98 -13.53
N PRO A 317 1.41 -17.91 -14.31
CA PRO A 317 0.50 -17.58 -15.42
C PRO A 317 -0.83 -16.94 -14.98
N HIS A 318 -1.15 -16.93 -13.69
CA HIS A 318 -2.39 -16.28 -13.19
C HIS A 318 -2.21 -14.75 -13.00
N PHE A 319 -0.96 -14.27 -12.94
CA PHE A 319 -0.65 -12.84 -12.82
C PHE A 319 -0.18 -12.30 -14.17
N GLN A 320 -1.11 -12.12 -15.11
CA GLN A 320 -0.78 -11.60 -16.44
C GLN A 320 -0.98 -10.08 -16.47
N PRO A 321 0.09 -9.28 -16.70
CA PRO A 321 -0.05 -7.85 -16.97
C PRO A 321 -0.65 -7.64 -18.36
N THR A 322 -1.19 -6.46 -18.63
CA THR A 322 -1.62 -6.08 -19.99
C THR A 322 -0.39 -5.77 -20.85
N TYR A 323 0.61 -5.09 -20.26
CA TYR A 323 1.83 -4.68 -20.94
C TYR A 323 3.08 -5.05 -20.16
N ILE A 324 4.21 -5.12 -20.87
CA ILE A 324 5.56 -5.28 -20.30
C ILE A 324 6.45 -4.19 -20.89
N LEU A 325 7.18 -3.46 -20.02
CA LEU A 325 8.22 -2.50 -20.34
C LEU A 325 9.52 -2.91 -19.66
N ASP A 326 10.67 -2.54 -20.21
CA ASP A 326 11.93 -2.75 -19.49
C ASP A 326 12.04 -1.76 -18.32
N SER A 327 11.62 -0.50 -18.52
CA SER A 327 11.60 0.57 -17.53
C SER A 327 10.45 1.55 -17.78
N LEU A 328 10.02 2.26 -16.76
CA LEU A 328 9.12 3.41 -16.92
C LEU A 328 9.75 4.49 -17.83
N ALA A 329 11.08 4.63 -17.79
CA ALA A 329 11.84 5.58 -18.62
C ALA A 329 11.74 5.31 -20.14
N ASP A 330 11.31 4.12 -20.54
CA ASP A 330 11.12 3.78 -21.95
C ASP A 330 10.02 4.62 -22.62
N LEU A 331 9.11 5.18 -21.85
CA LEU A 331 8.07 6.07 -22.37
C LEU A 331 8.62 7.35 -22.99
N CYS A 332 9.90 7.70 -22.75
CA CYS A 332 10.61 8.84 -23.38
C CYS A 332 11.35 8.47 -24.67
N LYS A 333 11.35 7.20 -25.09
CA LYS A 333 12.00 6.75 -26.33
C LYS A 333 11.11 7.04 -27.52
#